data_cc3095b8aada6675b65d6ee82efeae66
#
_entry.id   cc3095b8aada6675b65d6ee82efeae66
#
_cell.length_a   1.000
_cell.length_b   1.000
_cell.length_c   1.000
_cell.angle_alpha   90.00
_cell.angle_beta   90.00
_cell.angle_gamma   90.00
#
_symmetry.space_group_name_H-M   'P 1'
#
loop_
_entity.id
_entity.type
_entity.pdbx_description
1 polymer ?
#
loop_
_entity_poly.entity_id
_entity_poly.type
_entity_poly.pdbx_seq_one_letter_code
_entity_poly.pdbx_strand_id
1 'polypeptide(L)'
;IEPKKNYEELKIRVVPPGVVRYGGFCEPGVVVMPGFVNIGAYVGSGTMVDTWATVGSCAQIGKNVHLSGGVGIGGVLEPPSAMPVIIEDGAFIGSRSIIVEGVKIQKGAVIGANVTITASTPIIDVTGPEPKEYKGIVPENSVVIPGTRPKTFPSGEFNTMCALIIGK
;
A
#
# COMPACT_ATOMS: atom_id res chain seq x y z
N ILE A 1 5.64 7.30 -24.36
CA ILE A 1 4.33 6.62 -24.47
C ILE A 1 3.31 7.47 -23.72
N GLU A 2 2.22 7.82 -24.38
CA GLU A 2 1.14 8.62 -23.79
C GLU A 2 0.39 7.85 -22.68
N PRO A 3 -0.22 8.56 -21.71
CA PRO A 3 -1.16 7.95 -20.78
C PRO A 3 -2.37 7.35 -21.52
N LYS A 4 -3.06 6.41 -20.85
CA LYS A 4 -4.38 5.96 -21.36
C LYS A 4 -5.35 7.13 -21.44
N LYS A 5 -6.24 7.09 -22.45
CA LYS A 5 -7.27 8.11 -22.68
C LYS A 5 -8.67 7.52 -22.81
N ASN A 6 -8.78 6.21 -23.03
CA ASN A 6 -10.03 5.49 -23.29
C ASN A 6 -10.71 5.00 -21.99
N TYR A 7 -10.81 5.85 -21.00
CA TYR A 7 -11.31 5.49 -19.67
C TYR A 7 -12.78 5.05 -19.64
N GLU A 8 -13.62 5.67 -20.47
CA GLU A 8 -15.05 5.28 -20.62
C GLU A 8 -15.20 3.87 -21.16
N GLU A 9 -14.44 3.55 -22.20
CA GLU A 9 -14.39 2.23 -22.85
C GLU A 9 -13.95 1.15 -21.85
N LEU A 10 -12.98 1.48 -21.02
CA LEU A 10 -12.46 0.62 -19.94
C LEU A 10 -13.37 0.58 -18.71
N LYS A 11 -14.44 1.38 -18.68
CA LYS A 11 -15.37 1.51 -17.53
C LYS A 11 -14.65 1.86 -16.22
N ILE A 12 -13.62 2.70 -16.29
CA ILE A 12 -12.90 3.24 -15.15
C ILE A 12 -13.12 4.75 -15.09
N ARG A 13 -13.17 5.29 -13.86
CA ARG A 13 -13.31 6.73 -13.65
C ARG A 13 -11.95 7.31 -13.26
N VAL A 14 -11.39 8.16 -14.12
CA VAL A 14 -10.17 8.91 -13.82
C VAL A 14 -10.50 10.39 -13.73
N VAL A 15 -10.29 10.98 -12.56
CA VAL A 15 -10.54 12.40 -12.31
C VAL A 15 -9.29 13.19 -12.67
N PRO A 16 -9.36 14.18 -13.58
CA PRO A 16 -8.20 14.99 -13.94
C PRO A 16 -7.60 15.75 -12.72
N PRO A 17 -6.28 15.86 -12.62
CA PRO A 17 -5.24 15.38 -13.52
C PRO A 17 -4.71 13.95 -13.20
N GLY A 18 -5.56 13.03 -12.75
CA GLY A 18 -5.18 11.64 -12.52
C GLY A 18 -4.61 10.97 -13.77
N VAL A 19 -3.67 10.07 -13.58
CA VAL A 19 -2.94 9.39 -14.67
C VAL A 19 -2.92 7.89 -14.46
N VAL A 20 -3.35 7.14 -15.47
CA VAL A 20 -3.06 5.71 -15.64
C VAL A 20 -2.10 5.57 -16.82
N ARG A 21 -0.87 5.10 -16.56
CA ARG A 21 0.10 4.88 -17.64
C ARG A 21 -0.37 3.76 -18.58
N TYR A 22 0.04 3.81 -19.83
CA TYR A 22 -0.40 2.86 -20.87
C TYR A 22 -0.22 1.40 -20.45
N GLY A 23 0.88 1.05 -19.79
CA GLY A 23 1.14 -0.31 -19.30
C GLY A 23 0.52 -0.65 -17.92
N GLY A 24 -0.23 0.25 -17.30
CA GLY A 24 -1.02 -0.03 -16.11
C GLY A 24 -2.37 -0.64 -16.46
N PHE A 25 -2.89 -1.54 -15.62
CA PHE A 25 -4.20 -2.17 -15.81
C PHE A 25 -5.12 -1.87 -14.62
N CYS A 26 -6.30 -1.35 -14.92
CA CYS A 26 -7.38 -1.16 -13.95
C CYS A 26 -8.60 -1.95 -14.41
N GLU A 27 -9.20 -2.76 -13.54
CA GLU A 27 -10.46 -3.43 -13.81
C GLU A 27 -11.62 -2.41 -13.91
N PRO A 28 -12.73 -2.76 -14.60
CA PRO A 28 -13.94 -1.96 -14.59
C PRO A 28 -14.41 -1.62 -13.16
N GLY A 29 -14.88 -0.39 -12.94
CA GLY A 29 -15.35 0.10 -11.64
C GLY A 29 -14.24 0.68 -10.75
N VAL A 30 -12.98 0.70 -11.19
CA VAL A 30 -11.91 1.41 -10.49
C VAL A 30 -12.11 2.93 -10.60
N VAL A 31 -11.85 3.61 -9.49
CA VAL A 31 -11.83 5.08 -9.42
C VAL A 31 -10.40 5.53 -9.13
N VAL A 32 -9.86 6.37 -10.01
CA VAL A 32 -8.58 7.07 -9.80
C VAL A 32 -8.91 8.55 -9.64
N MET A 33 -8.83 9.06 -8.42
CA MET A 33 -8.84 10.49 -8.14
C MET A 33 -7.53 11.10 -8.69
N PRO A 34 -7.26 12.40 -8.60
CA PRO A 34 -5.97 12.92 -9.02
C PRO A 34 -4.81 12.16 -8.36
N GLY A 35 -4.41 11.07 -8.96
CA GLY A 35 -3.42 10.11 -8.49
C GLY A 35 -2.70 9.47 -9.66
N PHE A 36 -1.87 8.48 -9.41
CA PHE A 36 -0.99 7.91 -10.42
C PHE A 36 -0.94 6.39 -10.36
N VAL A 37 -1.20 5.72 -11.47
CA VAL A 37 -1.03 4.27 -11.65
C VAL A 37 0.07 4.01 -12.67
N ASN A 38 1.15 3.38 -12.20
CA ASN A 38 2.36 3.16 -12.98
C ASN A 38 2.26 1.96 -13.93
N ILE A 39 3.27 1.81 -14.80
CA ILE A 39 3.41 0.69 -15.74
C ILE A 39 3.48 -0.65 -14.99
N GLY A 40 2.84 -1.68 -15.53
CA GLY A 40 2.81 -3.02 -14.96
C GLY A 40 1.93 -3.17 -13.70
N ALA A 41 1.43 -2.07 -13.14
CA ALA A 41 0.53 -2.14 -12.01
C ALA A 41 -0.84 -2.73 -12.39
N TYR A 42 -1.43 -3.47 -11.45
CA TYR A 42 -2.79 -3.99 -11.53
C TYR A 42 -3.64 -3.38 -10.42
N VAL A 43 -4.85 -2.95 -10.74
CA VAL A 43 -5.82 -2.44 -9.77
C VAL A 43 -7.16 -3.14 -9.98
N GLY A 44 -7.63 -3.87 -8.97
CA GLY A 44 -8.87 -4.65 -8.98
C GLY A 44 -10.13 -3.80 -8.88
N SER A 45 -11.25 -4.37 -9.33
CA SER A 45 -12.56 -3.70 -9.39
C SER A 45 -13.03 -3.16 -8.03
N GLY A 46 -13.75 -2.04 -8.05
CA GLY A 46 -14.27 -1.37 -6.85
C GLY A 46 -13.20 -0.66 -6.01
N THR A 47 -11.94 -0.70 -6.43
CA THR A 47 -10.83 -0.04 -5.73
C THR A 47 -10.80 1.44 -6.04
N MET A 48 -10.49 2.24 -5.00
CA MET A 48 -10.23 3.67 -5.12
C MET A 48 -8.75 3.97 -4.90
N VAL A 49 -8.13 4.61 -5.89
CA VAL A 49 -6.84 5.28 -5.76
C VAL A 49 -7.13 6.75 -5.52
N ASP A 50 -7.13 7.17 -4.26
CA ASP A 50 -7.57 8.50 -3.84
C ASP A 50 -6.53 9.60 -4.15
N THR A 51 -6.87 10.84 -3.82
CA THR A 51 -6.13 12.05 -4.19
C THR A 51 -4.66 11.98 -3.82
N TRP A 52 -3.79 12.15 -4.82
CA TRP A 52 -2.33 12.07 -4.74
C TRP A 52 -1.78 10.72 -4.26
N ALA A 53 -2.61 9.66 -4.23
CA ALA A 53 -2.09 8.32 -4.04
C ALA A 53 -1.35 7.83 -5.30
N THR A 54 -0.33 7.02 -5.09
CA THR A 54 0.48 6.45 -6.18
C THR A 54 0.52 4.94 -6.07
N VAL A 55 0.27 4.26 -7.19
CA VAL A 55 0.47 2.82 -7.34
C VAL A 55 1.75 2.62 -8.16
N GLY A 56 2.79 2.14 -7.51
CA GLY A 56 4.11 1.94 -8.10
C GLY A 56 4.13 0.88 -9.20
N SER A 57 5.22 0.84 -9.95
CA SER A 57 5.38 -0.11 -11.06
C SER A 57 5.21 -1.55 -10.59
N CYS A 58 4.41 -2.32 -11.33
CA CYS A 58 4.10 -3.73 -11.09
C CYS A 58 3.39 -4.05 -9.76
N ALA A 59 3.02 -3.06 -8.95
CA ALA A 59 2.26 -3.30 -7.73
C ALA A 59 0.89 -3.94 -8.04
N GLN A 60 0.44 -4.85 -7.16
CA GLN A 60 -0.78 -5.62 -7.34
C GLN A 60 -1.80 -5.23 -6.27
N ILE A 61 -2.83 -4.51 -6.67
CA ILE A 61 -3.89 -4.04 -5.77
C ILE A 61 -5.15 -4.85 -6.04
N GLY A 62 -5.67 -5.47 -5.01
CA GLY A 62 -6.88 -6.28 -5.05
C GLY A 62 -8.16 -5.50 -5.28
N LYS A 63 -9.30 -6.16 -5.10
CA LYS A 63 -10.64 -5.60 -5.26
C LYS A 63 -11.11 -4.90 -3.99
N ASN A 64 -11.96 -3.86 -4.17
CA ASN A 64 -12.55 -3.11 -3.04
C ASN A 64 -11.52 -2.58 -2.05
N VAL A 65 -10.32 -2.26 -2.51
CA VAL A 65 -9.27 -1.64 -1.73
C VAL A 65 -9.47 -0.12 -1.71
N HIS A 66 -9.18 0.51 -0.59
CA HIS A 66 -9.11 1.96 -0.52
C HIS A 66 -7.67 2.41 -0.24
N LEU A 67 -7.03 3.03 -1.23
CA LEU A 67 -5.76 3.74 -1.05
C LEU A 67 -6.09 5.21 -0.78
N SER A 68 -6.04 5.62 0.49
CA SER A 68 -6.42 6.97 0.90
C SER A 68 -5.45 8.03 0.38
N GLY A 69 -5.80 9.31 0.56
CA GLY A 69 -5.03 10.43 0.02
C GLY A 69 -3.55 10.40 0.38
N GLY A 70 -2.71 10.54 -0.62
CA GLY A 70 -1.26 10.58 -0.47
C GLY A 70 -0.58 9.25 -0.12
N VAL A 71 -1.28 8.13 -0.22
CA VAL A 71 -0.68 6.79 -0.06
C VAL A 71 0.39 6.55 -1.12
N GLY A 72 1.55 6.05 -0.72
CA GLY A 72 2.63 5.63 -1.61
C GLY A 72 2.79 4.12 -1.62
N ILE A 73 2.40 3.48 -2.72
CA ILE A 73 2.70 2.06 -2.97
C ILE A 73 3.95 1.98 -3.84
N GLY A 74 4.98 1.30 -3.33
CA GLY A 74 6.28 1.16 -4.01
C GLY A 74 6.22 0.33 -5.28
N GLY A 75 7.12 0.65 -6.18
CA GLY A 75 7.33 -0.10 -7.42
C GLY A 75 8.55 -1.01 -7.35
N VAL A 76 8.83 -1.70 -8.47
CA VAL A 76 9.95 -2.67 -8.60
C VAL A 76 11.02 -2.25 -9.60
N LEU A 77 10.86 -1.13 -10.30
CA LEU A 77 11.77 -0.75 -11.38
C LEU A 77 12.95 0.09 -10.90
N GLU A 78 12.72 0.97 -9.93
CA GLU A 78 13.76 1.88 -9.42
C GLU A 78 13.64 2.07 -7.90
N PRO A 79 14.52 1.45 -7.11
CA PRO A 79 15.54 0.46 -7.50
C PRO A 79 14.90 -0.87 -7.96
N PRO A 80 15.59 -1.66 -8.81
CA PRO A 80 15.07 -2.96 -9.23
C PRO A 80 14.80 -3.88 -8.03
N SER A 81 13.62 -4.49 -8.00
CA SER A 81 13.21 -5.44 -6.98
C SER A 81 12.51 -6.64 -7.63
N ALA A 82 12.74 -7.83 -7.09
CA ALA A 82 12.10 -9.06 -7.60
C ALA A 82 10.65 -9.22 -7.14
N MET A 83 10.25 -8.58 -6.03
CA MET A 83 8.92 -8.78 -5.44
C MET A 83 8.10 -7.50 -5.52
N PRO A 84 6.93 -7.55 -6.15
CA PRO A 84 5.99 -6.43 -6.14
C PRO A 84 5.32 -6.29 -4.76
N VAL A 85 4.90 -5.08 -4.44
CA VAL A 85 3.96 -4.86 -3.34
C VAL A 85 2.62 -5.46 -3.72
N ILE A 86 2.01 -6.17 -2.78
CA ILE A 86 0.69 -6.80 -2.93
C ILE A 86 -0.24 -6.27 -1.85
N ILE A 87 -1.35 -5.69 -2.25
CA ILE A 87 -2.44 -5.29 -1.35
C ILE A 87 -3.64 -6.17 -1.71
N GLU A 88 -4.05 -7.07 -0.82
CA GLU A 88 -5.15 -7.99 -1.07
C GLU A 88 -6.53 -7.31 -0.92
N ASP A 89 -7.57 -8.05 -1.33
CA ASP A 89 -8.95 -7.56 -1.42
C ASP A 89 -9.45 -6.97 -0.10
N GLY A 90 -10.22 -5.88 -0.19
CA GLY A 90 -10.88 -5.24 0.94
C GLY A 90 -9.96 -4.53 1.93
N ALA A 91 -8.67 -4.44 1.66
CA ALA A 91 -7.76 -3.71 2.53
C ALA A 91 -8.01 -2.20 2.47
N PHE A 92 -7.80 -1.53 3.59
CA PHE A 92 -7.84 -0.08 3.71
C PHE A 92 -6.45 0.45 4.08
N ILE A 93 -5.91 1.35 3.26
CA ILE A 93 -4.60 1.97 3.50
C ILE A 93 -4.82 3.45 3.83
N GLY A 94 -4.57 3.81 5.08
CA GLY A 94 -4.77 5.16 5.61
C GLY A 94 -3.86 6.20 4.96
N SER A 95 -4.32 7.44 4.97
CA SER A 95 -3.66 8.58 4.30
C SER A 95 -2.18 8.68 4.63
N ARG A 96 -1.37 8.98 3.62
CA ARG A 96 0.09 9.17 3.69
C ARG A 96 0.88 7.97 4.22
N SER A 97 0.28 6.78 4.22
CA SER A 97 1.03 5.55 4.50
C SER A 97 1.88 5.15 3.30
N ILE A 98 3.04 4.57 3.58
CA ILE A 98 4.03 4.11 2.59
C ILE A 98 4.20 2.61 2.73
N ILE A 99 3.91 1.86 1.67
CA ILE A 99 4.06 0.40 1.61
C ILE A 99 4.99 0.08 0.45
N VAL A 100 6.18 -0.43 0.73
CA VAL A 100 7.25 -0.58 -0.26
C VAL A 100 8.00 -1.92 -0.11
N GLU A 101 8.95 -2.18 -1.00
CA GLU A 101 9.89 -3.31 -0.92
C GLU A 101 9.22 -4.70 -0.88
N GLY A 102 8.19 -4.88 -1.70
CA GLY A 102 7.51 -6.18 -1.83
C GLY A 102 6.68 -6.62 -0.62
N VAL A 103 6.34 -5.69 0.26
CA VAL A 103 5.46 -5.96 1.40
C VAL A 103 4.09 -6.43 0.92
N LYS A 104 3.53 -7.39 1.64
CA LYS A 104 2.19 -7.92 1.42
C LYS A 104 1.24 -7.49 2.53
N ILE A 105 0.17 -6.80 2.16
CA ILE A 105 -0.96 -6.49 3.06
C ILE A 105 -2.07 -7.48 2.73
N GLN A 106 -2.42 -8.34 3.68
CA GLN A 106 -3.42 -9.38 3.46
C GLN A 106 -4.85 -8.83 3.54
N LYS A 107 -5.78 -9.67 3.10
CA LYS A 107 -7.21 -9.38 2.94
C LYS A 107 -7.81 -8.68 4.15
N GLY A 108 -8.58 -7.62 3.91
CA GLY A 108 -9.33 -6.90 4.93
C GLY A 108 -8.49 -6.16 5.98
N ALA A 109 -7.15 -6.15 5.85
CA ALA A 109 -6.31 -5.41 6.79
C ALA A 109 -6.53 -3.90 6.67
N VAL A 110 -6.50 -3.22 7.81
CA VAL A 110 -6.66 -1.78 7.95
C VAL A 110 -5.34 -1.18 8.41
N ILE A 111 -4.71 -0.42 7.55
CA ILE A 111 -3.50 0.34 7.87
C ILE A 111 -3.93 1.75 8.25
N GLY A 112 -3.62 2.19 9.46
CA GLY A 112 -3.86 3.55 9.93
C GLY A 112 -3.08 4.58 9.11
N ALA A 113 -3.41 5.86 9.29
CA ALA A 113 -2.70 6.93 8.60
C ALA A 113 -1.22 7.01 9.04
N ASN A 114 -0.36 7.43 8.12
CA ASN A 114 1.06 7.70 8.38
C ASN A 114 1.87 6.47 8.86
N VAL A 115 1.47 5.27 8.45
CA VAL A 115 2.22 4.02 8.71
C VAL A 115 3.21 3.79 7.56
N THR A 116 4.48 3.56 7.89
CA THR A 116 5.50 3.19 6.90
C THR A 116 5.93 1.74 7.11
N ILE A 117 5.76 0.90 6.08
CA ILE A 117 6.15 -0.51 6.10
C ILE A 117 7.06 -0.80 4.92
N THR A 118 8.27 -1.22 5.26
CA THR A 118 9.30 -1.75 4.34
C THR A 118 9.48 -3.24 4.61
N ALA A 119 10.27 -3.94 3.79
CA ALA A 119 10.62 -5.36 4.04
C ALA A 119 11.23 -5.61 5.42
N SER A 120 11.92 -4.62 5.97
CA SER A 120 12.62 -4.72 7.26
C SER A 120 11.85 -4.12 8.45
N THR A 121 10.78 -3.38 8.21
CA THR A 121 9.98 -2.77 9.29
C THR A 121 9.39 -3.86 10.18
N PRO A 122 9.66 -3.82 11.50
CA PRO A 122 9.02 -4.73 12.43
C PRO A 122 7.52 -4.45 12.52
N ILE A 123 6.71 -5.48 12.36
CA ILE A 123 5.25 -5.44 12.51
C ILE A 123 4.92 -6.29 13.73
N ILE A 124 4.49 -5.65 14.82
CA ILE A 124 4.37 -6.29 16.12
C ILE A 124 2.90 -6.41 16.50
N ASP A 125 2.40 -7.63 16.60
CA ASP A 125 1.05 -7.93 17.11
C ASP A 125 1.08 -7.89 18.64
N VAL A 126 0.39 -6.90 19.20
CA VAL A 126 0.28 -6.69 20.64
C VAL A 126 -1.12 -7.05 21.19
N THR A 127 -1.92 -7.77 20.41
CA THR A 127 -3.28 -8.16 20.82
C THR A 127 -3.32 -9.34 21.79
N GLY A 128 -2.24 -10.12 21.86
CA GLY A 128 -2.10 -11.28 22.74
C GLY A 128 -1.29 -11.00 24.01
N PRO A 129 -1.14 -11.98 24.89
CA PRO A 129 -0.34 -11.85 26.12
C PRO A 129 1.16 -11.70 25.84
N GLU A 130 1.62 -12.22 24.71
CA GLU A 130 3.00 -12.11 24.24
C GLU A 130 3.04 -11.45 22.85
N PRO A 131 3.98 -10.53 22.60
CA PRO A 131 4.10 -9.88 21.31
C PRO A 131 4.56 -10.87 20.23
N LYS A 132 3.94 -10.81 19.05
CA LYS A 132 4.36 -11.59 17.90
C LYS A 132 4.85 -10.67 16.77
N GLU A 133 6.08 -10.89 16.32
CA GLU A 133 6.69 -10.08 15.25
C GLU A 133 6.51 -10.71 13.88
N TYR A 134 6.15 -9.87 12.91
CA TYR A 134 6.12 -10.18 11.47
C TYR A 134 7.06 -9.23 10.73
N LYS A 135 7.48 -9.62 9.52
CA LYS A 135 8.23 -8.80 8.58
C LYS A 135 7.75 -9.05 7.15
N GLY A 136 7.63 -7.99 6.38
CA GLY A 136 7.22 -8.07 4.98
C GLY A 136 5.77 -8.48 4.74
N ILE A 137 5.00 -8.79 5.80
CA ILE A 137 3.61 -9.21 5.69
C ILE A 137 2.77 -8.67 6.85
N VAL A 138 1.61 -8.07 6.54
CA VAL A 138 0.56 -7.75 7.51
C VAL A 138 -0.53 -8.82 7.39
N PRO A 139 -0.85 -9.56 8.47
CA PRO A 139 -1.89 -10.59 8.44
C PRO A 139 -3.28 -10.05 8.11
N GLU A 140 -4.15 -10.93 7.63
CA GLU A 140 -5.52 -10.58 7.28
C GLU A 140 -6.30 -9.99 8.45
N ASN A 141 -7.22 -9.06 8.15
CA ASN A 141 -8.10 -8.37 9.09
C ASN A 141 -7.38 -7.60 10.22
N SER A 142 -6.05 -7.47 10.17
CA SER A 142 -5.29 -6.74 11.18
C SER A 142 -5.56 -5.24 11.12
N VAL A 143 -5.67 -4.60 12.29
CA VAL A 143 -5.70 -3.14 12.43
C VAL A 143 -4.33 -2.66 12.87
N VAL A 144 -3.68 -1.84 12.05
CA VAL A 144 -2.27 -1.46 12.21
C VAL A 144 -2.15 0.05 12.43
N ILE A 145 -1.37 0.45 13.42
CA ILE A 145 -1.04 1.85 13.71
C ILE A 145 0.47 2.09 13.69
N PRO A 146 0.95 3.35 13.56
CA PRO A 146 2.35 3.66 13.75
C PRO A 146 2.78 3.38 15.20
N GLY A 147 4.00 2.89 15.37
CA GLY A 147 4.58 2.67 16.68
C GLY A 147 6.08 2.88 16.69
N THR A 148 6.67 2.81 17.88
CA THR A 148 8.12 2.80 18.08
C THR A 148 8.51 1.71 19.04
N ARG A 149 9.76 1.24 18.93
CA ARG A 149 10.37 0.33 19.89
C ARG A 149 11.79 0.77 20.20
N PRO A 150 12.29 0.56 21.44
CA PRO A 150 13.66 0.86 21.78
C PRO A 150 14.63 -0.06 21.01
N LYS A 151 15.77 0.51 20.60
CA LYS A 151 16.87 -0.21 19.98
C LYS A 151 18.19 0.36 20.48
N THR A 152 19.08 -0.52 20.92
CA THR A 152 20.42 -0.15 21.38
C THR A 152 21.38 -0.03 20.20
N PHE A 153 22.09 1.09 20.16
CA PHE A 153 23.18 1.39 19.23
C PHE A 153 24.47 1.67 20.02
N PRO A 154 25.65 1.73 19.38
CA PRO A 154 26.89 2.05 20.06
C PRO A 154 26.86 3.40 20.82
N SER A 155 26.05 4.35 20.35
CA SER A 155 25.89 5.70 20.94
C SER A 155 24.79 5.80 22.01
N GLY A 156 24.08 4.70 22.33
CA GLY A 156 22.99 4.67 23.30
C GLY A 156 21.72 4.02 22.79
N GLU A 157 20.66 4.12 23.58
CA GLU A 157 19.33 3.61 23.24
C GLU A 157 18.49 4.69 22.55
N PHE A 158 17.85 4.34 21.43
CA PHE A 158 16.96 5.20 20.65
C PHE A 158 15.71 4.45 20.26
N ASN A 159 14.59 5.15 20.11
CA ASN A 159 13.37 4.57 19.59
C ASN A 159 13.42 4.51 18.05
N THR A 160 13.18 3.33 17.51
CA THR A 160 13.06 3.10 16.06
C THR A 160 11.62 2.81 15.68
N MET A 161 11.25 3.16 14.45
CA MET A 161 9.90 2.93 13.94
C MET A 161 9.55 1.45 13.87
N CYS A 162 8.30 1.13 14.20
CA CYS A 162 7.66 -0.14 13.96
C CYS A 162 6.18 0.10 13.60
N ALA A 163 5.49 -0.95 13.16
CA ALA A 163 4.04 -0.96 13.03
C ALA A 163 3.45 -1.84 14.13
N LEU A 164 2.35 -1.41 14.75
CA LEU A 164 1.68 -2.17 15.82
C LEU A 164 0.33 -2.68 15.31
N ILE A 165 0.12 -4.00 15.41
CA ILE A 165 -1.20 -4.60 15.22
C ILE A 165 -1.91 -4.53 16.57
N ILE A 166 -3.04 -3.80 16.61
CA ILE A 166 -3.81 -3.51 17.82
C ILE A 166 -5.19 -4.15 17.84
N GLY A 167 -5.56 -4.87 16.77
CA GLY A 167 -6.85 -5.53 16.63
C GLY A 167 -6.91 -6.38 15.36
N LYS A 168 -8.01 -7.14 15.26
CA LYS A 168 -8.38 -7.95 14.08
C LYS A 168 -9.87 -7.83 13.84
#